data_5628c0f7b442341cee67d002f47307e7
#
_entry.id   5628c0f7b442341cee67d002f47307e7
#
_cell.length_a   1.000
_cell.length_b   1.000
_cell.length_c   1.000
_cell.angle_alpha   90.00
_cell.angle_beta   90.00
_cell.angle_gamma   90.00
#
_symmetry.space_group_name_H-M   'P 1'
#
loop_
_entity.id
_entity.type
_entity.pdbx_description
1 polymer ?
#
loop_
_entity_poly.entity_id
_entity_poly.type
_entity_poly.pdbx_seq_one_letter_code
_entity_poly.pdbx_strand_id
1 'polypeptide(L)'
;MKSLSAWLLALALVVSPLGAGLWFNQAYLGWLNESIPDANAYAAAWQETVDGQQQLRHPAVIHWLPSACLCRLLTLPHAVQISAEAAENGFNIYQFNGADRGLGEIRSVLLEPVLGASPTILITDTSGQVRYVGAYSDGIRCASGDSLVTSFIADPQALPSHRVVGLNVQTCRCLSP
;
A
#
# COMPACT_ATOMS: atom_id res chain seq x y z
N MET A 1 41.90 6.59 -29.74
CA MET A 1 41.51 6.33 -28.32
C MET A 1 40.29 7.13 -27.85
N LYS A 2 40.12 8.42 -28.25
CA LYS A 2 38.96 9.26 -27.80
C LYS A 2 37.58 8.73 -28.25
N SER A 3 37.49 8.03 -29.38
CA SER A 3 36.21 7.51 -29.87
C SER A 3 35.73 6.24 -29.10
N LEU A 4 36.65 5.39 -28.67
CA LEU A 4 36.31 4.17 -27.93
C LEU A 4 35.73 4.50 -26.54
N SER A 5 36.35 5.48 -25.84
CA SER A 5 35.85 5.94 -24.53
C SER A 5 34.46 6.58 -24.64
N ALA A 6 34.19 7.32 -25.70
CA ALA A 6 32.88 7.92 -25.95
C ALA A 6 31.80 6.85 -26.18
N TRP A 7 32.12 5.80 -26.94
CA TRP A 7 31.20 4.68 -27.16
C TRP A 7 30.93 3.86 -25.88
N LEU A 8 31.96 3.63 -25.07
CA LEU A 8 31.81 2.94 -23.79
C LEU A 8 30.93 3.74 -22.82
N LEU A 9 31.10 5.05 -22.80
CA LEU A 9 30.29 5.94 -21.96
C LEU A 9 28.83 6.00 -22.42
N ALA A 10 28.60 6.07 -23.74
CA ALA A 10 27.26 6.01 -24.30
C ALA A 10 26.57 4.67 -24.00
N LEU A 11 27.30 3.56 -24.14
CA LEU A 11 26.81 2.23 -23.80
C LEU A 11 26.43 2.12 -22.31
N ALA A 12 27.30 2.61 -21.42
CA ALA A 12 27.04 2.60 -19.98
C ALA A 12 25.80 3.42 -19.61
N LEU A 13 25.61 4.58 -20.25
CA LEU A 13 24.43 5.43 -20.03
C LEU A 13 23.10 4.79 -20.46
N VAL A 14 23.14 3.87 -21.42
CA VAL A 14 21.95 3.14 -21.87
C VAL A 14 21.75 1.87 -21.09
N VAL A 15 22.80 1.08 -20.89
CA VAL A 15 22.71 -0.25 -20.27
C VAL A 15 22.43 -0.16 -18.76
N SER A 16 22.99 0.82 -18.05
CA SER A 16 22.81 0.93 -16.61
C SER A 16 21.35 1.23 -16.19
N PRO A 17 20.61 2.17 -16.79
CA PRO A 17 19.21 2.38 -16.43
C PRO A 17 18.31 1.21 -16.85
N LEU A 18 18.60 0.54 -17.95
CA LEU A 18 17.87 -0.66 -18.36
C LEU A 18 18.10 -1.81 -17.36
N GLY A 19 19.36 -2.05 -16.97
CA GLY A 19 19.71 -3.05 -15.96
C GLY A 19 19.09 -2.75 -14.61
N ALA A 20 19.13 -1.49 -14.19
CA ALA A 20 18.48 -1.05 -12.94
C ALA A 20 16.95 -1.22 -13.00
N GLY A 21 16.32 -0.89 -14.12
CA GLY A 21 14.88 -1.07 -14.32
C GLY A 21 14.46 -2.53 -14.31
N LEU A 22 15.21 -3.40 -14.97
CA LEU A 22 14.96 -4.84 -14.95
C LEU A 22 15.15 -5.44 -13.56
N TRP A 23 16.23 -5.06 -12.86
CA TRP A 23 16.46 -5.48 -11.48
C TRP A 23 15.33 -5.03 -10.56
N PHE A 24 14.93 -3.76 -10.64
CA PHE A 24 13.82 -3.24 -9.84
C PHE A 24 12.53 -4.01 -10.12
N ASN A 25 12.21 -4.26 -11.39
CA ASN A 25 11.04 -5.02 -11.77
C ASN A 25 11.05 -6.42 -11.15
N GLN A 26 12.16 -7.15 -11.25
CA GLN A 26 12.27 -8.50 -10.71
C GLN A 26 12.27 -8.54 -9.18
N ALA A 27 12.90 -7.56 -8.53
CA ALA A 27 13.07 -7.55 -7.10
C ALA A 27 11.82 -7.05 -6.35
N TYR A 28 11.16 -6.00 -6.86
CA TYR A 28 10.10 -5.29 -6.13
C TYR A 28 8.69 -5.49 -6.69
N LEU A 29 8.55 -6.03 -7.90
CA LEU A 29 7.24 -6.25 -8.47
C LEU A 29 6.86 -7.72 -8.46
N GLY A 30 5.64 -7.99 -8.05
CA GLY A 30 5.11 -9.34 -8.01
C GLY A 30 3.62 -9.36 -7.68
N TRP A 31 3.03 -10.52 -7.87
CA TRP A 31 1.67 -10.75 -7.46
C TRP A 31 1.58 -10.78 -5.93
N LEU A 32 0.69 -9.97 -5.36
CA LEU A 32 0.56 -9.85 -3.90
C LEU A 32 0.04 -11.15 -3.27
N ASN A 33 -0.86 -11.87 -3.96
CA ASN A 33 -1.38 -13.15 -3.53
C ASN A 33 -0.32 -14.28 -3.45
N GLU A 34 0.80 -14.17 -4.18
CA GLU A 34 1.90 -15.13 -4.04
C GLU A 34 2.63 -15.00 -2.70
N SER A 35 2.66 -13.78 -2.15
CA SER A 35 3.26 -13.49 -0.84
C SER A 35 2.30 -13.73 0.32
N ILE A 36 0.99 -13.78 0.04
CA ILE A 36 -0.09 -13.93 1.02
C ILE A 36 -1.02 -15.07 0.57
N PRO A 37 -0.65 -16.32 0.84
CA PRO A 37 -1.37 -17.48 0.29
C PRO A 37 -2.78 -17.66 0.88
N ASP A 38 -3.04 -17.16 2.08
CA ASP A 38 -4.35 -17.22 2.73
C ASP A 38 -4.93 -15.82 2.94
N ALA A 39 -5.78 -15.42 1.98
CA ALA A 39 -6.45 -14.12 2.01
C ALA A 39 -7.41 -13.97 3.22
N ASN A 40 -8.01 -15.05 3.69
CA ASN A 40 -8.93 -15.01 4.83
C ASN A 40 -8.17 -14.83 6.13
N ALA A 41 -7.08 -15.58 6.32
CA ALA A 41 -6.22 -15.44 7.49
C ALA A 41 -5.59 -14.03 7.54
N TYR A 42 -5.13 -13.51 6.39
CA TYR A 42 -4.62 -12.15 6.26
C TYR A 42 -5.66 -11.10 6.67
N ALA A 43 -6.86 -11.20 6.14
CA ALA A 43 -7.93 -10.27 6.44
C ALA A 43 -8.42 -10.37 7.90
N ALA A 44 -8.40 -11.57 8.49
CA ALA A 44 -8.71 -11.78 9.90
C ALA A 44 -7.65 -11.15 10.82
N ALA A 45 -6.37 -11.30 10.51
CA ALA A 45 -5.28 -10.69 11.26
C ALA A 45 -5.37 -9.16 11.26
N TRP A 46 -5.73 -8.56 10.12
CA TRP A 46 -5.97 -7.12 10.05
C TRP A 46 -7.20 -6.68 10.85
N GLN A 47 -8.29 -7.46 10.84
CA GLN A 47 -9.45 -7.17 11.69
C GLN A 47 -9.07 -7.20 13.17
N GLU A 48 -8.36 -8.23 13.61
CA GLU A 48 -7.87 -8.33 15.00
C GLU A 48 -6.97 -7.15 15.38
N THR A 49 -6.11 -6.72 14.45
CA THR A 49 -5.27 -5.54 14.63
C THR A 49 -6.11 -4.28 14.82
N VAL A 50 -7.15 -4.08 14.03
CA VAL A 50 -8.08 -2.95 14.14
C VAL A 50 -8.85 -3.01 15.46
N ASP A 51 -9.39 -4.16 15.82
CA ASP A 51 -10.16 -4.37 17.05
C ASP A 51 -9.33 -4.11 18.32
N GLY A 52 -8.03 -4.36 18.26
CA GLY A 52 -7.09 -4.05 19.33
C GLY A 52 -6.81 -2.56 19.54
N GLN A 53 -7.24 -1.68 18.62
CA GLN A 53 -6.93 -0.24 18.65
C GLN A 53 -8.11 0.59 19.18
N GLN A 54 -8.20 0.78 20.49
CA GLN A 54 -9.29 1.55 21.14
C GLN A 54 -9.35 3.03 20.73
N GLN A 55 -8.28 3.57 20.14
CA GLN A 55 -8.20 4.97 19.71
C GLN A 55 -8.79 5.20 18.31
N LEU A 56 -9.09 4.14 17.56
CA LEU A 56 -9.69 4.26 16.23
C LEU A 56 -11.14 4.73 16.33
N ARG A 57 -11.45 5.75 15.54
CA ARG A 57 -12.84 6.17 15.29
C ARG A 57 -13.25 5.74 13.89
N HIS A 58 -14.41 5.18 13.78
CA HIS A 58 -14.95 4.64 12.53
C HIS A 58 -16.08 5.54 11.98
N PRO A 59 -16.29 5.56 10.66
CA PRO A 59 -15.54 4.84 9.62
C PRO A 59 -14.10 5.37 9.48
N ALA A 60 -13.18 4.52 9.04
CA ALA A 60 -11.77 4.89 8.94
C ALA A 60 -11.09 4.36 7.68
N VAL A 61 -10.13 5.13 7.18
CA VAL A 61 -9.11 4.69 6.23
C VAL A 61 -7.78 4.62 6.98
N ILE A 62 -7.16 3.46 6.94
CA ILE A 62 -5.96 3.17 7.71
C ILE A 62 -4.86 2.70 6.78
N HIS A 63 -3.72 3.36 6.84
CA HIS A 63 -2.57 3.08 5.99
C HIS A 63 -1.51 2.27 6.73
N TRP A 64 -1.02 1.23 6.10
CA TRP A 64 0.20 0.53 6.47
C TRP A 64 1.27 0.77 5.42
N LEU A 65 2.27 1.58 5.74
CA LEU A 65 3.38 1.96 4.87
C LEU A 65 4.70 1.60 5.56
N PRO A 66 5.23 0.38 5.34
CA PRO A 66 6.45 -0.08 6.01
C PRO A 66 7.61 0.89 5.82
N SER A 67 8.25 1.34 6.90
CA SER A 67 9.25 2.41 6.87
C SER A 67 10.53 2.02 6.11
N ALA A 68 10.90 0.74 6.14
CA ALA A 68 12.09 0.21 5.47
C ALA A 68 11.86 -0.20 4.00
N CYS A 69 10.72 0.19 3.42
CA CYS A 69 10.31 -0.26 2.10
C CYS A 69 10.40 0.86 1.06
N LEU A 70 11.10 0.60 -0.05
CA LEU A 70 11.18 1.53 -1.17
C LEU A 70 9.80 1.81 -1.79
N CYS A 71 8.90 0.81 -1.79
CA CYS A 71 7.53 0.94 -2.28
C CYS A 71 6.73 2.02 -1.54
N ARG A 72 7.07 2.30 -0.28
CA ARG A 72 6.46 3.40 0.48
C ARG A 72 6.62 4.74 -0.24
N LEU A 73 7.79 5.02 -0.81
CA LEU A 73 8.04 6.29 -1.53
C LEU A 73 7.15 6.43 -2.77
N LEU A 74 6.83 5.31 -3.43
CA LEU A 74 5.96 5.29 -4.60
C LEU A 74 4.48 5.39 -4.22
N THR A 75 4.11 4.80 -3.07
CA THR A 75 2.71 4.74 -2.62
C THR A 75 2.29 5.98 -1.84
N LEU A 76 3.20 6.64 -1.13
CA LEU A 76 2.89 7.77 -0.25
C LEU A 76 2.11 8.91 -0.92
N PRO A 77 2.46 9.38 -2.13
CA PRO A 77 1.68 10.43 -2.80
C PRO A 77 0.23 10.02 -3.05
N HIS A 78 0.01 8.77 -3.43
CA HIS A 78 -1.34 8.23 -3.65
C HIS A 78 -2.10 8.05 -2.32
N ALA A 79 -1.42 7.58 -1.27
CA ALA A 79 -2.02 7.47 0.06
C ALA A 79 -2.50 8.84 0.59
N VAL A 80 -1.70 9.89 0.39
CA VAL A 80 -2.08 11.27 0.77
C VAL A 80 -3.30 11.76 -0.02
N GLN A 81 -3.34 11.49 -1.32
CA GLN A 81 -4.49 11.85 -2.16
C GLN A 81 -5.77 11.13 -1.72
N ILE A 82 -5.69 9.80 -1.52
CA ILE A 82 -6.82 8.99 -1.01
C ILE A 82 -7.29 9.52 0.35
N SER A 83 -6.34 9.87 1.23
CA SER A 83 -6.66 10.38 2.56
C SER A 83 -7.43 11.69 2.51
N ALA A 84 -7.04 12.61 1.62
CA ALA A 84 -7.75 13.88 1.44
C ALA A 84 -9.20 13.66 0.98
N GLU A 85 -9.38 12.83 -0.06
CA GLU A 85 -10.69 12.48 -0.61
C GLU A 85 -11.56 11.75 0.43
N ALA A 86 -11.01 10.79 1.15
CA ALA A 86 -11.72 10.04 2.19
C ALA A 86 -12.14 10.94 3.36
N ALA A 87 -11.28 11.88 3.77
CA ALA A 87 -11.59 12.82 4.84
C ALA A 87 -12.76 13.76 4.45
N GLU A 88 -12.82 14.22 3.18
CA GLU A 88 -13.94 14.98 2.66
C GLU A 88 -15.26 14.19 2.69
N ASN A 89 -15.18 12.88 2.54
CA ASN A 89 -16.32 11.96 2.58
C ASN A 89 -16.64 11.44 4.01
N GLY A 90 -15.98 11.97 5.04
CA GLY A 90 -16.32 11.69 6.43
C GLY A 90 -15.59 10.50 7.07
N PHE A 91 -14.53 9.99 6.43
CA PHE A 91 -13.66 8.99 7.04
C PHE A 91 -12.63 9.62 7.99
N ASN A 92 -12.31 8.94 9.07
CA ASN A 92 -11.15 9.25 9.89
C ASN A 92 -9.90 8.63 9.25
N ILE A 93 -8.80 9.37 9.23
CA ILE A 93 -7.57 8.95 8.55
C ILE A 93 -6.50 8.59 9.57
N TYR A 94 -5.86 7.45 9.37
CA TYR A 94 -4.83 6.95 10.26
C TYR A 94 -3.69 6.26 9.51
N GLN A 95 -2.53 6.20 10.14
CA GLN A 95 -1.38 5.43 9.66
C GLN A 95 -0.81 4.61 10.82
N PHE A 96 -0.65 3.30 10.60
CA PHE A 96 0.04 2.45 11.56
C PHE A 96 1.56 2.67 11.50
N ASN A 97 2.18 2.83 12.68
CA ASN A 97 3.63 2.95 12.87
C ASN A 97 4.29 3.99 11.97
N GLY A 98 3.61 5.11 11.74
CA GLY A 98 4.12 6.19 10.92
C GLY A 98 3.48 7.52 11.29
N ALA A 99 4.16 8.60 10.93
CA ALA A 99 3.73 9.98 11.13
C ALA A 99 3.92 10.78 9.84
N ASP A 100 3.55 10.21 8.71
CA ASP A 100 3.64 10.91 7.43
C ASP A 100 2.65 12.08 7.39
N ARG A 101 3.11 13.19 6.80
CA ARG A 101 2.30 14.40 6.72
C ARG A 101 1.02 14.13 5.91
N GLY A 102 -0.13 14.48 6.48
CA GLY A 102 -1.45 14.24 5.90
C GLY A 102 -2.08 12.89 6.28
N LEU A 103 -1.37 12.05 7.02
CA LEU A 103 -1.87 10.80 7.56
C LEU A 103 -1.86 10.88 9.09
N GLY A 104 -3.00 10.68 9.74
CA GLY A 104 -3.08 10.65 11.21
C GLY A 104 -2.26 9.49 11.79
N GLU A 105 -1.45 9.75 12.81
CA GLU A 105 -0.61 8.72 13.45
C GLU A 105 -1.41 7.85 14.41
N ILE A 106 -1.27 6.53 14.29
CA ILE A 106 -1.58 5.59 15.37
C ILE A 106 -0.29 4.88 15.76
N ARG A 107 0.10 5.01 17.01
CA ARG A 107 1.16 4.20 17.58
C ARG A 107 0.59 2.83 17.91
N SER A 108 0.77 1.87 17.02
CA SER A 108 0.52 0.49 17.36
C SER A 108 1.82 -0.17 17.82
N VAL A 109 1.71 -0.89 18.90
CA VAL A 109 2.79 -1.75 19.38
C VAL A 109 2.77 -3.01 18.53
N LEU A 110 3.85 -3.25 17.76
CA LEU A 110 4.14 -4.52 17.09
C LEU A 110 3.04 -5.05 16.17
N LEU A 111 2.97 -4.52 14.95
CA LEU A 111 2.45 -5.30 13.83
C LEU A 111 3.53 -6.33 13.49
N GLU A 112 3.26 -7.57 13.86
CA GLU A 112 4.09 -8.71 13.52
C GLU A 112 4.30 -8.80 11.99
N PRO A 113 5.44 -9.36 11.53
CA PRO A 113 5.75 -9.54 10.11
C PRO A 113 4.69 -10.34 9.32
N VAL A 114 3.76 -10.99 10.00
CA VAL A 114 2.64 -11.76 9.45
C VAL A 114 1.73 -10.94 8.52
N LEU A 115 1.70 -9.62 8.66
CA LEU A 115 0.79 -8.76 7.90
C LEU A 115 1.33 -8.32 6.54
N GLY A 116 2.41 -8.92 6.10
CA GLY A 116 2.97 -8.72 4.77
C GLY A 116 3.87 -7.48 4.67
N ALA A 117 4.83 -7.57 3.77
CA ALA A 117 5.85 -6.56 3.55
C ALA A 117 5.47 -5.52 2.48
N SER A 118 4.21 -5.40 2.12
CA SER A 118 3.74 -4.47 1.08
C SER A 118 2.92 -3.34 1.67
N PRO A 119 2.96 -2.13 1.08
CA PRO A 119 2.03 -1.09 1.43
C PRO A 119 0.59 -1.58 1.33
N THR A 120 -0.17 -1.40 2.40
CA THR A 120 -1.54 -1.90 2.52
C THR A 120 -2.46 -0.77 2.98
N ILE A 121 -3.68 -0.77 2.47
CA ILE A 121 -4.75 0.12 2.92
C ILE A 121 -5.91 -0.72 3.47
N LEU A 122 -6.48 -0.24 4.57
CA LEU A 122 -7.69 -0.80 5.16
C LEU A 122 -8.79 0.26 5.15
N ILE A 123 -10.01 -0.17 4.91
CA ILE A 123 -11.19 0.69 4.99
C ILE A 123 -12.20 -0.01 5.89
N THR A 124 -12.61 0.68 6.96
CA THR A 124 -13.60 0.18 7.91
C THR A 124 -14.92 0.92 7.75
N ASP A 125 -16.01 0.23 8.02
CA ASP A 125 -17.33 0.85 8.13
C ASP A 125 -17.55 1.51 9.51
N THR A 126 -18.74 2.05 9.72
CA THR A 126 -19.14 2.72 10.97
C THR A 126 -19.16 1.80 12.19
N SER A 127 -19.20 0.48 11.99
CA SER A 127 -19.15 -0.52 13.07
C SER A 127 -17.71 -0.99 13.39
N GLY A 128 -16.70 -0.52 12.65
CA GLY A 128 -15.32 -0.94 12.81
C GLY A 128 -14.95 -2.21 12.01
N GLN A 129 -15.88 -2.75 11.24
CA GLN A 129 -15.58 -3.92 10.40
C GLN A 129 -14.75 -3.52 9.19
N VAL A 130 -13.65 -4.24 8.95
CA VAL A 130 -12.82 -4.08 7.76
C VAL A 130 -13.61 -4.51 6.54
N ARG A 131 -13.91 -3.58 5.64
CA ARG A 131 -14.65 -3.81 4.39
C ARG A 131 -13.74 -3.96 3.19
N TYR A 132 -12.58 -3.30 3.24
CA TYR A 132 -11.51 -3.49 2.27
C TYR A 132 -10.17 -3.66 2.99
N VAL A 133 -9.35 -4.57 2.49
CA VAL A 133 -7.94 -4.70 2.88
C VAL A 133 -7.12 -5.17 1.69
N GLY A 134 -6.02 -4.50 1.39
CA GLY A 134 -5.16 -4.88 0.27
C GLY A 134 -4.36 -3.75 -0.32
N ALA A 135 -4.00 -3.91 -1.59
CA ALA A 135 -3.22 -2.93 -2.35
C ALA A 135 -4.02 -1.65 -2.61
N TYR A 136 -3.30 -0.55 -2.84
CA TYR A 136 -3.87 0.75 -3.23
C TYR A 136 -4.32 0.77 -4.69
N SER A 137 -3.56 0.11 -5.56
CA SER A 137 -3.78 0.09 -7.01
C SER A 137 -3.24 -1.18 -7.62
N ASP A 138 -3.68 -1.51 -8.82
CA ASP A 138 -3.04 -2.50 -9.68
C ASP A 138 -1.91 -1.84 -10.47
N GLY A 139 -0.74 -2.53 -10.55
CA GLY A 139 0.43 -2.06 -11.28
C GLY A 139 1.43 -1.24 -10.48
N ILE A 140 2.53 -0.91 -11.19
CA ILE A 140 3.76 -0.32 -10.62
C ILE A 140 3.58 1.12 -10.19
N ARG A 141 2.68 1.85 -10.83
CA ARG A 141 2.67 3.31 -10.73
C ARG A 141 2.01 3.84 -9.48
N CYS A 142 1.29 3.00 -8.73
CA CYS A 142 0.45 3.44 -7.62
C CYS A 142 -0.33 4.71 -7.98
N ALA A 143 -0.71 4.82 -9.27
CA ALA A 143 -1.27 6.03 -9.84
C ALA A 143 -2.79 6.07 -9.57
N SER A 144 -3.30 7.25 -9.37
CA SER A 144 -4.72 7.50 -9.10
C SER A 144 -5.70 6.97 -10.16
N GLY A 145 -5.23 6.75 -11.41
CA GLY A 145 -6.05 6.21 -12.50
C GLY A 145 -6.40 4.73 -12.35
N ASP A 146 -5.59 3.97 -11.59
CA ASP A 146 -5.77 2.52 -11.39
C ASP A 146 -6.08 2.19 -9.91
N SER A 147 -6.66 3.16 -9.18
CA SER A 147 -6.99 3.02 -7.77
C SER A 147 -8.07 1.97 -7.55
N LEU A 148 -7.77 0.98 -6.70
CA LEU A 148 -8.73 -0.05 -6.29
C LEU A 148 -9.68 0.43 -5.20
N VAL A 149 -9.39 1.55 -4.56
CA VAL A 149 -10.06 2.00 -3.34
C VAL A 149 -10.98 3.20 -3.52
N THR A 150 -10.94 3.88 -4.66
CA THR A 150 -11.76 5.08 -4.90
C THR A 150 -13.26 4.84 -4.70
N SER A 151 -13.76 3.68 -5.16
CA SER A 151 -15.17 3.33 -4.97
C SER A 151 -15.54 3.06 -3.51
N PHE A 152 -14.59 2.66 -2.68
CA PHE A 152 -14.82 2.38 -1.25
C PHE A 152 -14.79 3.63 -0.39
N ILE A 153 -14.06 4.66 -0.82
CA ILE A 153 -13.95 5.93 -0.06
C ILE A 153 -14.97 6.98 -0.47
N ALA A 154 -15.73 6.72 -1.53
CA ALA A 154 -16.73 7.67 -2.05
C ALA A 154 -17.89 7.90 -1.07
N ASP A 155 -18.34 6.85 -0.38
CA ASP A 155 -19.42 6.94 0.60
C ASP A 155 -19.24 5.84 1.68
N PRO A 156 -19.04 6.20 2.96
CA PRO A 156 -18.90 5.23 4.03
C PRO A 156 -20.17 4.40 4.29
N GLN A 157 -21.32 4.85 3.81
CA GLN A 157 -22.59 4.12 3.97
C GLN A 157 -22.87 3.14 2.82
N ALA A 158 -22.21 3.34 1.67
CA ALA A 158 -22.33 2.48 0.50
C ALA A 158 -21.28 1.34 0.48
N LEU A 159 -20.52 1.17 1.56
CA LEU A 159 -19.54 0.09 1.67
C LEU A 159 -20.20 -1.29 1.53
N PRO A 160 -19.55 -2.25 0.84
CA PRO A 160 -20.11 -3.59 0.67
C PRO A 160 -20.31 -4.29 2.02
N SER A 161 -21.37 -5.07 2.14
CA SER A 161 -21.66 -5.85 3.36
C SER A 161 -20.65 -6.97 3.62
N HIS A 162 -19.94 -7.44 2.59
CA HIS A 162 -18.88 -8.42 2.68
C HIS A 162 -17.50 -7.77 2.60
N ARG A 163 -16.51 -8.45 3.17
CA ARG A 163 -15.12 -8.00 3.10
C ARG A 163 -14.54 -8.26 1.72
N VAL A 164 -13.85 -7.27 1.17
CA VAL A 164 -13.09 -7.37 -0.09
C VAL A 164 -11.60 -7.41 0.24
N VAL A 165 -10.88 -8.38 -0.33
CA VAL A 165 -9.44 -8.54 -0.14
C VAL A 165 -8.72 -8.31 -1.46
N GLY A 166 -8.03 -7.17 -1.57
CA GLY A 166 -7.36 -6.70 -2.77
C GLY A 166 -5.95 -7.27 -2.92
N LEU A 167 -5.82 -8.59 -3.07
CA LEU A 167 -4.53 -9.28 -3.21
C LEU A 167 -4.24 -9.81 -4.62
N ASN A 168 -5.25 -9.92 -5.47
CA ASN A 168 -5.07 -10.45 -6.83
C ASN A 168 -4.63 -9.33 -7.79
N VAL A 169 -3.52 -8.72 -7.48
CA VAL A 169 -2.94 -7.59 -8.21
C VAL A 169 -1.43 -7.72 -8.28
N GLN A 170 -0.85 -7.17 -9.35
CA GLN A 170 0.59 -7.01 -9.44
C GLN A 170 0.99 -5.65 -8.86
N THR A 171 1.70 -5.65 -7.77
CA THR A 171 2.06 -4.41 -7.07
C THR A 171 3.50 -4.43 -6.56
N CYS A 172 3.93 -3.27 -6.07
CA CYS A 172 5.23 -3.13 -5.45
C CYS A 172 5.22 -3.80 -4.07
N ARG A 173 6.13 -4.76 -3.86
CA ARG A 173 6.34 -5.47 -2.60
C ARG A 173 7.65 -5.07 -1.97
N CYS A 174 7.70 -5.03 -0.64
CA CYS A 174 8.94 -4.80 0.07
C CYS A 174 9.76 -6.09 0.08
N LEU A 175 11.06 -5.95 -0.09
CA LEU A 175 11.95 -7.07 0.17
C LEU A 175 11.94 -7.34 1.67
N SER A 176 11.66 -8.58 2.06
CA SER A 176 11.83 -8.99 3.46
C SER A 176 13.29 -8.77 3.86
N PRO A 177 13.57 -8.22 5.05
CA PRO A 177 14.91 -8.11 5.55
C PRO A 177 15.58 -9.46 5.72
#